data_2cfe1ccc58a9cb5dc880dc7ea3f0231d
#
_entry.id   2cfe1ccc58a9cb5dc880dc7ea3f0231d
#
_cell.length_a   1.000
_cell.length_b   1.000
_cell.length_c   1.000
_cell.angle_alpha   90.00
_cell.angle_beta   90.00
_cell.angle_gamma   90.00
#
_symmetry.space_group_name_H-M   'P 1'
#
loop_
_entity.id
_entity.type
_entity.pdbx_description
1 polymer ?
#
loop_
_entity_poly.entity_id
_entity_poly.type
_entity_poly.pdbx_seq_one_letter_code
_entity_poly.pdbx_strand_id
1 'polypeptide(L)'
;MGASPPHAPRGAVTLSLCFLIALLEGFDIQAIGVAAPLLIPALGLTPGQAGVVFGAGMAGLVCGALAGGWLADRMGRKPLLMMAVGVFGLFTLATVVAGGPVSLGLYRLLAGAGLGAAMPTLVAVALEIAPPDRRTRTTTLMFSGMPAGGALAALFAAGFLARFGWHSIFLAGGVLPLLLLPVMARLMPDSRAPAAGGAQRPGAVEALFGQGRLLITVLAWFTFGLTLLVLYLLLNWLPSLVAAKGLGGVGGAGAAFAFNVGSVIGCWVIGMLVDRLGPRLPIIAAYPALALSLFGLAGADSLLPVLVLAGLAGFFLLGAQYSLYGVIPLYYPARSRGLAVGASIAAGRLGSIGGPLIAGHLLGQGWGPAGVAMAMVPVVLSAGVAAAVMTIRGHHAGD
;
A
#
# COMPACT_ATOMS: atom_id res chain seq x y z
N MET A 1 42.33 -19.60 -7.51
CA MET A 1 41.63 -20.18 -6.37
C MET A 1 40.55 -19.18 -5.98
N GLY A 2 39.32 -19.33 -6.46
CA GLY A 2 38.20 -18.45 -6.22
C GLY A 2 37.47 -18.92 -4.97
N ALA A 3 37.50 -18.11 -3.93
CA ALA A 3 36.65 -18.33 -2.76
C ALA A 3 35.20 -18.08 -3.13
N SER A 4 34.38 -19.13 -3.12
CA SER A 4 32.92 -19.03 -3.23
C SER A 4 32.38 -18.17 -2.10
N PRO A 5 31.42 -17.27 -2.35
CA PRO A 5 30.88 -16.44 -1.29
C PRO A 5 30.03 -17.29 -0.33
N PRO A 6 30.28 -17.21 0.99
CA PRO A 6 29.60 -18.04 2.00
C PRO A 6 28.18 -17.54 2.37
N HIS A 7 27.42 -16.92 1.44
CA HIS A 7 26.23 -16.13 1.81
C HIS A 7 24.88 -16.63 1.27
N ALA A 8 24.83 -17.70 0.46
CA ALA A 8 23.58 -18.17 -0.14
C ALA A 8 22.46 -18.55 0.86
N PRO A 9 22.71 -19.32 1.93
CA PRO A 9 21.63 -19.70 2.84
C PRO A 9 21.13 -18.54 3.73
N ARG A 10 22.02 -17.62 4.14
CA ARG A 10 21.62 -16.46 4.95
C ARG A 10 20.82 -15.44 4.16
N GLY A 11 21.11 -15.23 2.88
CA GLY A 11 20.34 -14.33 2.01
C GLY A 11 18.89 -14.78 1.82
N ALA A 12 18.68 -16.09 1.60
CA ALA A 12 17.34 -16.65 1.44
C ALA A 12 16.50 -16.48 2.73
N VAL A 13 17.08 -16.76 3.90
CA VAL A 13 16.41 -16.57 5.20
C VAL A 13 16.03 -15.11 5.42
N THR A 14 16.95 -14.17 5.15
CA THR A 14 16.68 -12.74 5.29
C THR A 14 15.57 -12.28 4.34
N LEU A 15 15.57 -12.75 3.10
CA LEU A 15 14.52 -12.43 2.14
C LEU A 15 13.16 -12.99 2.57
N SER A 16 13.12 -14.21 3.09
CA SER A 16 11.89 -14.81 3.64
C SER A 16 11.36 -14.01 4.83
N LEU A 17 12.23 -13.51 5.71
CA LEU A 17 11.84 -12.62 6.80
C LEU A 17 11.28 -11.30 6.27
N CYS A 18 11.93 -10.68 5.27
CA CYS A 18 11.42 -9.45 4.65
C CYS A 18 10.04 -9.67 4.01
N PHE A 19 9.84 -10.79 3.31
CA PHE A 19 8.54 -11.16 2.74
C PHE A 19 7.49 -11.35 3.83
N LEU A 20 7.83 -12.07 4.91
CA LEU A 20 6.91 -12.32 6.02
C LEU A 20 6.52 -11.02 6.74
N ILE A 21 7.47 -10.09 6.93
CA ILE A 21 7.15 -8.77 7.50
C ILE A 21 6.22 -8.01 6.56
N ALA A 22 6.50 -7.96 5.25
CA ALA A 22 5.64 -7.31 4.27
C ALA A 22 4.22 -7.93 4.22
N LEU A 23 4.12 -9.25 4.41
CA LEU A 23 2.85 -9.96 4.51
C LEU A 23 2.09 -9.56 5.78
N LEU A 24 2.74 -9.47 6.92
CA LEU A 24 2.13 -9.02 8.19
C LEU A 24 1.73 -7.55 8.13
N GLU A 25 2.52 -6.69 7.46
CA GLU A 25 2.14 -5.30 7.18
C GLU A 25 0.87 -5.22 6.33
N GLY A 26 0.80 -5.98 5.24
CA GLY A 26 -0.38 -6.04 4.37
C GLY A 26 -1.62 -6.56 5.09
N PHE A 27 -1.44 -7.56 5.97
CA PHE A 27 -2.49 -8.06 6.84
C PHE A 27 -3.02 -6.95 7.76
N ASP A 28 -2.14 -6.23 8.47
CA ASP A 28 -2.54 -5.19 9.41
C ASP A 28 -3.18 -3.96 8.74
N ILE A 29 -2.62 -3.51 7.60
CA ILE A 29 -3.19 -2.39 6.85
C ILE A 29 -4.65 -2.67 6.46
N GLN A 30 -4.98 -3.90 6.13
CA GLN A 30 -6.33 -4.27 5.70
C GLN A 30 -7.22 -4.80 6.83
N ALA A 31 -6.65 -5.17 7.98
CA ALA A 31 -7.40 -5.67 9.12
C ALA A 31 -8.52 -4.73 9.54
N ILE A 32 -8.28 -3.42 9.57
CA ILE A 32 -9.28 -2.43 9.97
C ILE A 32 -10.45 -2.38 8.96
N GLY A 33 -10.17 -2.47 7.65
CA GLY A 33 -11.18 -2.43 6.60
C GLY A 33 -12.09 -3.66 6.63
N VAL A 34 -11.51 -4.88 6.76
CA VAL A 34 -12.31 -6.12 6.80
C VAL A 34 -13.03 -6.31 8.13
N ALA A 35 -12.53 -5.73 9.23
CA ALA A 35 -13.21 -5.70 10.53
C ALA A 35 -14.31 -4.65 10.60
N ALA A 36 -14.27 -3.61 9.77
CA ALA A 36 -15.14 -2.44 9.83
C ALA A 36 -16.65 -2.75 9.88
N PRO A 37 -17.20 -3.73 9.14
CA PRO A 37 -18.62 -4.08 9.22
C PRO A 37 -19.10 -4.47 10.63
N LEU A 38 -18.22 -5.04 11.45
CA LEU A 38 -18.50 -5.42 12.83
C LEU A 38 -18.00 -4.38 13.85
N LEU A 39 -16.84 -3.77 13.57
CA LEU A 39 -16.20 -2.82 14.47
C LEU A 39 -16.96 -1.50 14.56
N ILE A 40 -17.45 -0.95 13.44
CA ILE A 40 -18.16 0.32 13.39
C ILE A 40 -19.42 0.29 14.27
N PRO A 41 -20.33 -0.69 14.12
CA PRO A 41 -21.50 -0.80 14.99
C PRO A 41 -21.13 -1.11 16.44
N ALA A 42 -20.15 -1.98 16.69
CA ALA A 42 -19.74 -2.39 18.03
C ALA A 42 -19.23 -1.22 18.90
N LEU A 43 -18.55 -0.27 18.27
CA LEU A 43 -18.03 0.93 18.95
C LEU A 43 -18.93 2.16 18.78
N GLY A 44 -20.10 2.02 18.14
CA GLY A 44 -21.03 3.12 17.89
C GLY A 44 -20.42 4.26 17.07
N LEU A 45 -19.51 3.94 16.13
CA LEU A 45 -18.84 4.96 15.33
C LEU A 45 -19.76 5.51 14.25
N THR A 46 -19.75 6.83 14.07
CA THR A 46 -20.30 7.43 12.86
C THR A 46 -19.38 7.15 11.67
N PRO A 47 -19.89 7.17 10.41
CA PRO A 47 -19.07 7.00 9.23
C PRO A 47 -17.90 8.01 9.15
N GLY A 48 -18.14 9.26 9.56
CA GLY A 48 -17.09 10.29 9.63
C GLY A 48 -15.99 9.94 10.63
N GLN A 49 -16.34 9.45 11.83
CA GLN A 49 -15.38 9.00 12.84
C GLN A 49 -14.59 7.79 12.35
N ALA A 50 -15.22 6.84 11.69
CA ALA A 50 -14.53 5.68 11.09
C ALA A 50 -13.53 6.13 10.00
N GLY A 51 -13.92 7.09 9.16
CA GLY A 51 -13.03 7.69 8.17
C GLY A 51 -11.80 8.35 8.79
N VAL A 52 -11.96 9.08 9.89
CA VAL A 52 -10.87 9.70 10.67
C VAL A 52 -9.95 8.63 11.26
N VAL A 53 -10.50 7.58 11.84
CA VAL A 53 -9.71 6.45 12.40
C VAL A 53 -8.87 5.77 11.32
N PHE A 54 -9.45 5.51 10.15
CA PHE A 54 -8.74 4.89 9.03
C PHE A 54 -7.66 5.84 8.48
N GLY A 55 -7.99 7.13 8.34
CA GLY A 55 -7.04 8.17 7.94
C GLY A 55 -5.89 8.35 8.94
N ALA A 56 -6.15 8.19 10.25
CA ALA A 56 -5.13 8.27 11.29
C ALA A 56 -4.05 7.17 11.12
N GLY A 57 -4.46 5.94 10.79
CA GLY A 57 -3.51 4.88 10.45
C GLY A 57 -2.61 5.24 9.27
N MET A 58 -3.19 5.84 8.23
CA MET A 58 -2.43 6.29 7.05
C MET A 58 -1.53 7.49 7.38
N ALA A 59 -1.97 8.41 8.22
CA ALA A 59 -1.14 9.52 8.70
C ALA A 59 0.06 9.00 9.52
N GLY A 60 -0.18 8.01 10.38
CA GLY A 60 0.88 7.31 11.11
C GLY A 60 1.92 6.71 10.16
N LEU A 61 1.48 6.04 9.10
CA LEU A 61 2.35 5.44 8.09
C LEU A 61 3.23 6.50 7.39
N VAL A 62 2.69 7.70 7.12
CA VAL A 62 3.47 8.82 6.57
C VAL A 62 4.53 9.29 7.57
N CYS A 63 4.13 9.56 8.81
CA CYS A 63 5.05 10.00 9.86
C CYS A 63 6.16 8.96 10.12
N GLY A 64 5.77 7.68 10.17
CA GLY A 64 6.70 6.58 10.34
C GLY A 64 7.71 6.44 9.20
N ALA A 65 7.27 6.58 7.96
CA ALA A 65 8.16 6.52 6.79
C ALA A 65 9.20 7.64 6.79
N LEU A 66 8.80 8.85 7.18
CA LEU A 66 9.72 10.00 7.31
C LEU A 66 10.72 9.81 8.46
N ALA A 67 10.23 9.41 9.62
CA ALA A 67 11.07 9.16 10.79
C ALA A 67 12.00 7.95 10.59
N GLY A 68 11.49 6.89 9.96
CA GLY A 68 12.20 5.64 9.74
C GLY A 68 13.46 5.80 8.90
N GLY A 69 13.42 6.62 7.84
CA GLY A 69 14.62 6.92 7.05
C GLY A 69 15.74 7.53 7.90
N TRP A 70 15.39 8.53 8.71
CA TRP A 70 16.34 9.21 9.60
C TRP A 70 16.86 8.31 10.75
N LEU A 71 15.98 7.47 11.33
CA LEU A 71 16.37 6.51 12.35
C LEU A 71 17.26 5.39 11.79
N ALA A 72 16.99 4.93 10.55
CA ALA A 72 17.80 3.90 9.90
C ALA A 72 19.28 4.28 9.81
N ASP A 73 19.54 5.55 9.48
CA ASP A 73 20.91 6.07 9.35
C ASP A 73 21.63 6.12 10.71
N ARG A 74 20.91 6.28 11.81
CA ARG A 74 21.48 6.41 13.16
C ARG A 74 21.61 5.08 13.90
N MET A 75 20.55 4.27 13.89
CA MET A 75 20.47 3.04 14.69
C MET A 75 20.93 1.81 13.90
N GLY A 76 20.97 1.90 12.57
CA GLY A 76 21.13 0.75 11.69
C GLY A 76 19.79 0.09 11.35
N ARG A 77 19.80 -0.78 10.31
CA ARG A 77 18.55 -1.30 9.71
C ARG A 77 17.87 -2.36 10.57
N LYS A 78 18.61 -3.29 11.16
CA LYS A 78 18.06 -4.36 12.01
C LYS A 78 17.38 -3.81 13.27
N PRO A 79 18.01 -2.96 14.10
CA PRO A 79 17.36 -2.40 15.28
C PRO A 79 16.10 -1.60 14.91
N LEU A 80 16.18 -0.77 13.86
CA LEU A 80 15.01 -0.02 13.39
C LEU A 80 13.87 -0.92 12.97
N LEU A 81 14.16 -1.96 12.16
CA LEU A 81 13.11 -2.87 11.69
C LEU A 81 12.47 -3.65 12.83
N MET A 82 13.25 -4.09 13.81
CA MET A 82 12.73 -4.74 15.02
C MET A 82 11.86 -3.79 15.85
N MET A 83 12.29 -2.53 16.03
CA MET A 83 11.50 -1.52 16.71
C MET A 83 10.19 -1.24 15.95
N ALA A 84 10.25 -1.09 14.63
CA ALA A 84 9.09 -0.86 13.78
C ALA A 84 8.07 -1.99 13.86
N VAL A 85 8.53 -3.26 13.76
CA VAL A 85 7.70 -4.47 13.92
C VAL A 85 7.12 -4.54 15.33
N GLY A 86 7.90 -4.23 16.36
CA GLY A 86 7.44 -4.17 17.75
C GLY A 86 6.35 -3.13 17.96
N VAL A 87 6.55 -1.93 17.44
CA VAL A 87 5.59 -0.81 17.55
C VAL A 87 4.27 -1.17 16.86
N PHE A 88 4.31 -1.60 15.59
CA PHE A 88 3.05 -1.91 14.93
C PHE A 88 2.35 -3.13 15.54
N GLY A 89 3.08 -4.18 15.93
CA GLY A 89 2.51 -5.33 16.60
C GLY A 89 1.85 -4.97 17.93
N LEU A 90 2.53 -4.16 18.77
CA LEU A 90 2.01 -3.73 20.06
C LEU A 90 0.75 -2.88 19.93
N PHE A 91 0.75 -1.88 19.04
CA PHE A 91 -0.40 -0.98 18.87
C PHE A 91 -1.55 -1.60 18.08
N THR A 92 -1.28 -2.58 17.20
CA THR A 92 -2.32 -3.44 16.63
C THR A 92 -2.97 -4.29 17.73
N LEU A 93 -2.19 -4.86 18.64
CA LEU A 93 -2.73 -5.59 19.79
C LEU A 93 -3.52 -4.64 20.72
N ALA A 94 -3.02 -3.42 20.98
CA ALA A 94 -3.72 -2.42 21.78
C ALA A 94 -5.09 -2.03 21.16
N THR A 95 -5.27 -2.17 19.85
CA THR A 95 -6.55 -1.93 19.18
C THR A 95 -7.68 -2.81 19.76
N VAL A 96 -7.37 -3.99 20.27
CA VAL A 96 -8.32 -4.93 20.89
C VAL A 96 -9.04 -4.32 22.10
N VAL A 97 -8.38 -3.44 22.85
CA VAL A 97 -8.94 -2.78 24.05
C VAL A 97 -9.44 -1.36 23.77
N ALA A 98 -9.60 -0.98 22.50
CA ALA A 98 -10.10 0.36 22.14
C ALA A 98 -11.57 0.50 22.56
N GLY A 99 -11.86 1.50 23.38
CA GLY A 99 -13.21 1.78 23.91
C GLY A 99 -13.96 2.90 23.16
N GLY A 100 -13.40 3.44 22.05
CA GLY A 100 -14.03 4.51 21.27
C GLY A 100 -13.15 5.08 20.18
N PRO A 101 -13.63 6.09 19.43
CA PRO A 101 -12.95 6.59 18.23
C PRO A 101 -11.57 7.20 18.52
N VAL A 102 -11.39 7.85 19.67
CA VAL A 102 -10.12 8.51 20.02
C VAL A 102 -9.03 7.49 20.33
N SER A 103 -9.30 6.51 21.20
CA SER A 103 -8.34 5.45 21.53
C SER A 103 -8.03 4.59 20.31
N LEU A 104 -9.04 4.22 19.52
CA LEU A 104 -8.88 3.46 18.28
C LEU A 104 -8.01 4.24 17.28
N GLY A 105 -8.30 5.52 17.05
CA GLY A 105 -7.54 6.39 16.15
C GLY A 105 -6.08 6.53 16.59
N LEU A 106 -5.83 6.71 17.89
CA LEU A 106 -4.48 6.81 18.44
C LEU A 106 -3.69 5.50 18.25
N TYR A 107 -4.30 4.35 18.56
CA TYR A 107 -3.64 3.06 18.37
C TYR A 107 -3.35 2.78 16.89
N ARG A 108 -4.27 3.12 15.99
CA ARG A 108 -4.05 2.98 14.54
C ARG A 108 -2.98 3.94 14.01
N LEU A 109 -2.90 5.16 14.53
CA LEU A 109 -1.83 6.11 14.18
C LEU A 109 -0.45 5.57 14.59
N LEU A 110 -0.33 5.04 15.80
CA LEU A 110 0.94 4.50 16.31
C LEU A 110 1.32 3.17 15.62
N ALA A 111 0.34 2.29 15.36
CA ALA A 111 0.56 1.09 14.54
C ALA A 111 1.03 1.49 13.13
N GLY A 112 0.36 2.46 12.50
CA GLY A 112 0.75 3.01 11.21
C GLY A 112 2.17 3.58 11.21
N ALA A 113 2.59 4.27 12.28
CA ALA A 113 3.97 4.78 12.39
C ALA A 113 5.01 3.65 12.40
N GLY A 114 4.73 2.54 13.06
CA GLY A 114 5.55 1.34 12.98
C GLY A 114 5.64 0.78 11.56
N LEU A 115 4.48 0.57 10.92
CA LEU A 115 4.39 0.07 9.53
C LEU A 115 5.15 0.97 8.55
N GLY A 116 4.99 2.30 8.67
CA GLY A 116 5.67 3.26 7.81
C GLY A 116 7.18 3.25 7.95
N ALA A 117 7.70 3.04 9.17
CA ALA A 117 9.14 2.97 9.41
C ALA A 117 9.77 1.67 8.88
N ALA A 118 9.02 0.57 8.83
CA ALA A 118 9.51 -0.73 8.36
C ALA A 118 9.76 -0.76 6.85
N MET A 119 8.85 -0.21 6.04
CA MET A 119 8.86 -0.32 4.58
C MET A 119 10.15 0.12 3.89
N PRO A 120 10.68 1.36 4.10
CA PRO A 120 11.92 1.78 3.45
C PRO A 120 13.10 0.89 3.83
N THR A 121 13.10 0.41 5.08
CA THR A 121 14.15 -0.44 5.63
C THR A 121 14.11 -1.85 5.00
N LEU A 122 12.91 -2.42 4.81
CA LEU A 122 12.72 -3.69 4.12
C LEU A 122 13.27 -3.66 2.69
N VAL A 123 12.94 -2.59 1.95
CA VAL A 123 13.46 -2.38 0.58
C VAL A 123 14.98 -2.33 0.58
N ALA A 124 15.56 -1.56 1.51
CA ALA A 124 17.00 -1.41 1.60
C ALA A 124 17.69 -2.75 1.90
N VAL A 125 17.17 -3.53 2.85
CA VAL A 125 17.68 -4.87 3.19
C VAL A 125 17.54 -5.82 2.01
N ALA A 126 16.39 -5.85 1.34
CA ALA A 126 16.17 -6.71 0.18
C ALA A 126 17.13 -6.41 -0.97
N LEU A 127 17.41 -5.14 -1.24
CA LEU A 127 18.35 -4.72 -2.29
C LEU A 127 19.82 -5.04 -1.96
N GLU A 128 20.18 -5.07 -0.68
CA GLU A 128 21.56 -5.44 -0.26
C GLU A 128 21.86 -6.91 -0.45
N ILE A 129 20.88 -7.78 -0.16
CA ILE A 129 21.05 -9.23 -0.27
C ILE A 129 20.78 -9.76 -1.68
N ALA A 130 20.09 -8.99 -2.52
CA ALA A 130 19.74 -9.40 -3.88
C ALA A 130 20.96 -9.34 -4.80
N PRO A 131 21.22 -10.41 -5.59
CA PRO A 131 22.19 -10.37 -6.68
C PRO A 131 21.86 -9.22 -7.64
N PRO A 132 22.88 -8.53 -8.22
CA PRO A 132 22.65 -7.37 -9.08
C PRO A 132 21.69 -7.62 -10.25
N ASP A 133 21.74 -8.83 -10.83
CA ASP A 133 20.89 -9.31 -11.93
C ASP A 133 19.44 -9.64 -11.50
N ARG A 134 19.16 -9.77 -10.20
CA ARG A 134 17.86 -10.18 -9.66
C ARG A 134 17.20 -9.18 -8.72
N ARG A 135 17.73 -7.97 -8.59
CA ARG A 135 17.24 -6.95 -7.67
C ARG A 135 15.75 -6.64 -7.87
N THR A 136 15.33 -6.41 -9.11
CA THR A 136 13.92 -6.15 -9.43
C THR A 136 13.02 -7.32 -9.04
N ARG A 137 13.42 -8.55 -9.40
CA ARG A 137 12.65 -9.75 -9.04
C ARG A 137 12.54 -9.94 -7.53
N THR A 138 13.61 -9.69 -6.79
CA THR A 138 13.65 -9.80 -5.32
C THR A 138 12.73 -8.80 -4.65
N THR A 139 12.76 -7.54 -5.08
CA THR A 139 11.87 -6.50 -4.52
C THR A 139 10.41 -6.74 -4.89
N THR A 140 10.12 -7.17 -6.12
CA THR A 140 8.76 -7.53 -6.54
C THR A 140 8.21 -8.69 -5.72
N LEU A 141 9.01 -9.73 -5.49
CA LEU A 141 8.62 -10.86 -4.63
C LEU A 141 8.32 -10.39 -3.21
N MET A 142 9.19 -9.55 -2.63
CA MET A 142 8.98 -9.00 -1.30
C MET A 142 7.69 -8.18 -1.23
N PHE A 143 7.46 -7.28 -2.18
CA PHE A 143 6.26 -6.45 -2.21
C PHE A 143 4.97 -7.22 -2.47
N SER A 144 5.02 -8.38 -3.14
CA SER A 144 3.85 -9.24 -3.29
C SER A 144 3.34 -9.81 -1.96
N GLY A 145 4.16 -9.74 -0.90
CA GLY A 145 3.74 -10.04 0.46
C GLY A 145 2.59 -9.15 0.94
N MET A 146 2.57 -7.86 0.59
CA MET A 146 1.50 -6.96 1.05
C MET A 146 0.10 -7.34 0.56
N PRO A 147 -0.18 -7.48 -0.75
CA PRO A 147 -1.50 -7.92 -1.18
C PRO A 147 -1.80 -9.37 -0.76
N ALA A 148 -0.79 -10.23 -0.63
CA ALA A 148 -0.98 -11.57 -0.06
C ALA A 148 -1.42 -11.50 1.41
N GLY A 149 -0.83 -10.61 2.21
CA GLY A 149 -1.26 -10.34 3.58
C GLY A 149 -2.69 -9.82 3.66
N GLY A 150 -3.07 -8.93 2.75
CA GLY A 150 -4.45 -8.44 2.64
C GLY A 150 -5.45 -9.55 2.26
N ALA A 151 -5.07 -10.45 1.35
CA ALA A 151 -5.87 -11.63 1.02
C ALA A 151 -6.04 -12.54 2.25
N LEU A 152 -4.97 -12.76 3.04
CA LEU A 152 -5.05 -13.53 4.28
C LEU A 152 -5.93 -12.85 5.33
N ALA A 153 -5.88 -11.50 5.46
CA ALA A 153 -6.77 -10.77 6.34
C ALA A 153 -8.25 -10.96 5.94
N ALA A 154 -8.53 -10.92 4.64
CA ALA A 154 -9.87 -11.15 4.12
C ALA A 154 -10.35 -12.59 4.35
N LEU A 155 -9.50 -13.59 4.13
CA LEU A 155 -9.81 -14.99 4.44
C LEU A 155 -10.03 -15.21 5.95
N PHE A 156 -9.19 -14.60 6.77
CA PHE A 156 -9.37 -14.63 8.22
C PHE A 156 -10.72 -14.01 8.62
N ALA A 157 -11.07 -12.87 8.03
CA ALA A 157 -12.34 -12.22 8.28
C ALA A 157 -13.53 -13.11 7.92
N ALA A 158 -13.51 -13.73 6.74
CA ALA A 158 -14.57 -14.62 6.27
C ALA A 158 -14.78 -15.85 7.17
N GLY A 159 -13.68 -16.41 7.72
CA GLY A 159 -13.74 -17.64 8.52
C GLY A 159 -13.94 -17.42 10.02
N PHE A 160 -13.45 -16.31 10.57
CA PHE A 160 -13.32 -16.17 12.03
C PHE A 160 -14.08 -15.00 12.64
N LEU A 161 -14.29 -13.87 11.93
CA LEU A 161 -14.88 -12.68 12.53
C LEU A 161 -16.33 -12.90 13.01
N ALA A 162 -17.12 -13.67 12.26
CA ALA A 162 -18.51 -13.96 12.66
C ALA A 162 -18.59 -14.74 13.98
N ARG A 163 -17.58 -15.58 14.27
CA ARG A 163 -17.55 -16.44 15.47
C ARG A 163 -16.84 -15.78 16.65
N PHE A 164 -15.73 -15.07 16.41
CA PHE A 164 -14.83 -14.56 17.45
C PHE A 164 -14.86 -13.04 17.58
N GLY A 165 -15.67 -12.36 16.77
CA GLY A 165 -15.78 -10.89 16.75
C GLY A 165 -14.57 -10.20 16.12
N TRP A 166 -14.70 -8.88 15.95
CA TRP A 166 -13.71 -8.05 15.29
C TRP A 166 -12.35 -7.98 16.01
N HIS A 167 -12.32 -8.24 17.33
CA HIS A 167 -11.09 -8.27 18.14
C HIS A 167 -10.09 -9.31 17.64
N SER A 168 -10.60 -10.45 17.13
CA SER A 168 -9.78 -11.62 16.76
C SER A 168 -8.74 -11.29 15.68
N ILE A 169 -9.07 -10.44 14.71
CA ILE A 169 -8.13 -10.10 13.63
C ILE A 169 -6.99 -9.21 14.14
N PHE A 170 -7.27 -8.28 15.07
CA PHE A 170 -6.25 -7.44 15.69
C PHE A 170 -5.39 -8.23 16.70
N LEU A 171 -5.99 -9.21 17.37
CA LEU A 171 -5.23 -10.14 18.20
C LEU A 171 -4.23 -10.93 17.34
N ALA A 172 -4.66 -11.52 16.23
CA ALA A 172 -3.77 -12.22 15.31
C ALA A 172 -2.73 -11.27 14.70
N GLY A 173 -3.17 -10.11 14.18
CA GLY A 173 -2.31 -9.10 13.55
C GLY A 173 -1.28 -8.46 14.49
N GLY A 174 -1.54 -8.45 15.80
CA GLY A 174 -0.59 -7.93 16.80
C GLY A 174 0.34 -9.02 17.37
N VAL A 175 -0.19 -10.21 17.67
CA VAL A 175 0.60 -11.31 18.26
C VAL A 175 1.64 -11.86 17.26
N LEU A 176 1.26 -12.07 15.99
CA LEU A 176 2.16 -12.65 15.00
C LEU A 176 3.43 -11.83 14.76
N PRO A 177 3.40 -10.49 14.58
CA PRO A 177 4.60 -9.67 14.48
C PRO A 177 5.47 -9.73 15.75
N LEU A 178 4.86 -9.72 16.93
CA LEU A 178 5.59 -9.79 18.20
C LEU A 178 6.31 -11.14 18.36
N LEU A 179 5.69 -12.24 17.93
CA LEU A 179 6.33 -13.56 17.90
C LEU A 179 7.47 -13.65 16.88
N LEU A 180 7.45 -12.81 15.84
CA LEU A 180 8.51 -12.77 14.85
C LEU A 180 9.79 -12.06 15.38
N LEU A 181 9.69 -11.19 16.39
CA LEU A 181 10.83 -10.42 16.92
C LEU A 181 12.01 -11.30 17.38
N PRO A 182 11.82 -12.36 18.20
CA PRO A 182 12.93 -13.22 18.59
C PRO A 182 13.58 -13.97 17.42
N VAL A 183 12.80 -14.28 16.38
CA VAL A 183 13.31 -14.90 15.15
C VAL A 183 14.16 -13.90 14.36
N MET A 184 13.69 -12.65 14.22
CA MET A 184 14.44 -11.55 13.60
C MET A 184 15.72 -11.26 14.37
N ALA A 185 15.68 -11.23 15.69
CA ALA A 185 16.85 -10.98 16.54
C ALA A 185 17.98 -11.97 16.27
N ARG A 186 17.63 -13.25 16.06
CA ARG A 186 18.59 -14.35 15.84
C ARG A 186 19.05 -14.49 14.40
N LEU A 187 18.14 -14.32 13.44
CA LEU A 187 18.40 -14.70 12.05
C LEU A 187 18.68 -13.51 11.12
N MET A 188 18.29 -12.29 11.50
CA MET A 188 18.51 -11.12 10.67
C MET A 188 19.94 -10.60 10.82
N PRO A 189 20.69 -10.41 9.73
CA PRO A 189 22.05 -9.88 9.81
C PRO A 189 22.05 -8.42 10.24
N ASP A 190 23.08 -8.03 11.00
CA ASP A 190 23.34 -6.62 11.30
C ASP A 190 23.86 -5.94 10.02
N SER A 191 23.03 -5.11 9.41
CA SER A 191 23.42 -4.29 8.28
C SER A 191 23.45 -2.82 8.71
N ARG A 192 24.60 -2.17 8.52
CA ARG A 192 24.75 -0.73 8.67
C ARG A 192 24.53 -0.09 7.31
N ALA A 193 23.80 1.03 7.28
CA ALA A 193 23.73 1.83 6.07
C ALA A 193 25.17 2.20 5.64
N PRO A 194 25.54 2.01 4.35
CA PRO A 194 26.77 2.58 3.86
C PRO A 194 26.74 4.09 4.17
N ALA A 195 27.79 4.63 4.76
CA ALA A 195 27.92 6.07 4.93
C ALA A 195 27.62 6.73 3.58
N ALA A 196 26.67 7.66 3.55
CA ALA A 196 26.27 8.32 2.32
C ALA A 196 27.50 8.98 1.72
N GLY A 197 28.12 8.33 0.73
CA GLY A 197 29.26 8.88 0.02
C GLY A 197 28.87 10.23 -0.57
N GLY A 198 29.68 11.24 -0.30
CA GLY A 198 29.46 12.65 -0.57
C GLY A 198 29.40 13.05 -2.06
N ALA A 199 28.65 12.33 -2.89
CA ALA A 199 28.30 12.83 -4.22
C ALA A 199 27.33 14.01 -4.04
N GLN A 200 27.73 15.19 -4.48
CA GLN A 200 26.87 16.36 -4.54
C GLN A 200 25.58 16.01 -5.28
N ARG A 201 24.48 15.84 -4.52
CA ARG A 201 23.16 15.67 -5.09
C ARG A 201 22.70 17.01 -5.63
N PRO A 202 22.17 17.06 -6.86
CA PRO A 202 21.56 18.30 -7.36
C PRO A 202 20.49 18.77 -6.38
N GLY A 203 20.29 20.08 -6.26
CA GLY A 203 19.24 20.63 -5.42
C GLY A 203 17.89 19.98 -5.76
N ALA A 204 17.11 19.63 -4.76
CA ALA A 204 15.84 18.90 -4.95
C ALA A 204 14.90 19.64 -5.94
N VAL A 205 14.86 20.97 -5.85
CA VAL A 205 14.04 21.81 -6.73
C VAL A 205 14.51 21.71 -8.18
N GLU A 206 15.80 21.84 -8.44
CA GLU A 206 16.37 21.73 -9.78
C GLU A 206 16.20 20.32 -10.35
N ALA A 207 16.38 19.29 -9.53
CA ALA A 207 16.21 17.90 -9.93
C ALA A 207 14.78 17.58 -10.35
N LEU A 208 13.77 18.10 -9.66
CA LEU A 208 12.36 17.80 -9.90
C LEU A 208 11.72 18.75 -10.92
N PHE A 209 12.08 20.03 -10.91
CA PHE A 209 11.40 21.06 -11.68
C PHE A 209 12.27 21.71 -12.77
N GLY A 210 13.58 21.49 -12.75
CA GLY A 210 14.50 22.01 -13.76
C GLY A 210 14.26 21.41 -15.15
N GLN A 211 14.81 22.06 -16.19
CA GLN A 211 14.75 21.59 -17.58
C GLN A 211 13.34 21.29 -18.11
N GLY A 212 12.34 22.07 -17.71
CA GLY A 212 10.95 21.91 -18.19
C GLY A 212 10.18 20.71 -17.57
N ARG A 213 10.71 20.06 -16.53
CA ARG A 213 10.08 18.88 -15.90
C ARG A 213 8.92 19.21 -14.96
N LEU A 214 8.60 20.48 -14.72
CA LEU A 214 7.51 20.90 -13.85
C LEU A 214 6.19 20.16 -14.16
N LEU A 215 5.79 20.15 -15.42
CA LEU A 215 4.55 19.51 -15.84
C LEU A 215 4.56 18.01 -15.52
N ILE A 216 5.64 17.30 -15.84
CA ILE A 216 5.76 15.86 -15.59
C ILE A 216 5.73 15.55 -14.09
N THR A 217 6.44 16.35 -13.29
CA THR A 217 6.46 16.18 -11.82
C THR A 217 5.07 16.40 -11.22
N VAL A 218 4.37 17.44 -11.61
CA VAL A 218 3.01 17.74 -11.13
C VAL A 218 2.03 16.63 -11.55
N LEU A 219 2.08 16.21 -12.82
CA LEU A 219 1.23 15.12 -13.32
C LEU A 219 1.53 13.79 -12.61
N ALA A 220 2.79 13.48 -12.35
CA ALA A 220 3.18 12.30 -11.59
C ALA A 220 2.62 12.33 -10.16
N TRP A 221 2.78 13.46 -9.46
CA TRP A 221 2.24 13.63 -8.11
C TRP A 221 0.72 13.54 -8.06
N PHE A 222 0.04 14.17 -9.03
CA PHE A 222 -1.41 14.15 -9.14
C PHE A 222 -1.91 12.72 -9.41
N THR A 223 -1.30 12.03 -10.38
CA THR A 223 -1.64 10.63 -10.69
C THR A 223 -1.44 9.73 -9.48
N PHE A 224 -0.28 9.82 -8.80
CA PHE A 224 -0.01 9.05 -7.58
C PHE A 224 -1.01 9.36 -6.47
N GLY A 225 -1.27 10.65 -6.23
CA GLY A 225 -2.20 11.11 -5.20
C GLY A 225 -3.60 10.55 -5.40
N LEU A 226 -4.15 10.70 -6.59
CA LEU A 226 -5.51 10.20 -6.89
C LEU A 226 -5.58 8.67 -6.93
N THR A 227 -4.56 7.99 -7.45
CA THR A 227 -4.53 6.53 -7.48
C THR A 227 -4.47 5.95 -6.05
N LEU A 228 -3.61 6.49 -5.18
CA LEU A 228 -3.54 6.08 -3.78
C LEU A 228 -4.78 6.48 -2.98
N LEU A 229 -5.45 7.58 -3.32
CA LEU A 229 -6.72 7.97 -2.72
C LEU A 229 -7.77 6.87 -2.95
N VAL A 230 -7.95 6.44 -4.20
CA VAL A 230 -8.90 5.38 -4.54
C VAL A 230 -8.48 4.04 -3.95
N LEU A 231 -7.19 3.71 -3.97
CA LEU A 231 -6.65 2.48 -3.39
C LEU A 231 -7.00 2.37 -1.90
N TYR A 232 -6.64 3.37 -1.11
CA TYR A 232 -6.85 3.31 0.34
C TYR A 232 -8.31 3.52 0.73
N LEU A 233 -9.11 4.18 -0.10
CA LEU A 233 -10.56 4.17 0.05
C LEU A 233 -11.09 2.74 -0.07
N LEU A 234 -10.75 2.02 -1.14
CA LEU A 234 -11.22 0.65 -1.35
C LEU A 234 -10.68 -0.32 -0.29
N LEU A 235 -9.39 -0.25 0.06
CA LEU A 235 -8.81 -1.11 1.09
C LEU A 235 -9.52 -0.99 2.44
N ASN A 236 -9.97 0.21 2.80
CA ASN A 236 -10.61 0.48 4.10
C ASN A 236 -12.15 0.33 4.06
N TRP A 237 -12.79 0.65 2.95
CA TRP A 237 -14.24 0.75 2.90
C TRP A 237 -14.93 -0.31 2.03
N LEU A 238 -14.24 -0.96 1.09
CA LEU A 238 -14.86 -1.96 0.21
C LEU A 238 -15.64 -3.05 0.96
N PRO A 239 -15.11 -3.66 2.06
CA PRO A 239 -15.87 -4.64 2.82
C PRO A 239 -17.17 -4.09 3.40
N SER A 240 -17.13 -2.88 3.96
CA SER A 240 -18.31 -2.22 4.53
C SER A 240 -19.33 -1.80 3.48
N LEU A 241 -18.85 -1.28 2.32
CA LEU A 241 -19.72 -0.90 1.20
C LEU A 241 -20.46 -2.12 0.63
N VAL A 242 -19.78 -3.26 0.51
CA VAL A 242 -20.38 -4.51 0.01
C VAL A 242 -21.34 -5.09 1.06
N ALA A 243 -20.97 -5.07 2.35
CA ALA A 243 -21.84 -5.52 3.42
C ALA A 243 -23.14 -4.70 3.49
N ALA A 244 -23.05 -3.37 3.29
CA ALA A 244 -24.18 -2.46 3.26
C ALA A 244 -25.13 -2.64 2.07
N LYS A 245 -24.68 -3.33 1.00
CA LYS A 245 -25.54 -3.78 -0.12
C LYS A 245 -26.38 -5.04 0.21
N GLY A 246 -26.36 -5.53 1.45
CA GLY A 246 -27.07 -6.73 1.86
C GLY A 246 -26.33 -8.04 1.65
N LEU A 247 -25.07 -8.00 1.19
CA LEU A 247 -24.25 -9.19 0.98
C LEU A 247 -23.52 -9.67 2.25
N GLY A 248 -23.72 -8.98 3.38
CA GLY A 248 -23.18 -9.35 4.69
C GLY A 248 -21.65 -9.24 4.79
N GLY A 249 -21.13 -9.54 5.98
CA GLY A 249 -19.69 -9.46 6.24
C GLY A 249 -18.84 -10.46 5.44
N VAL A 250 -19.38 -11.66 5.16
CA VAL A 250 -18.71 -12.67 4.33
C VAL A 250 -18.57 -12.19 2.88
N GLY A 251 -19.61 -11.57 2.33
CA GLY A 251 -19.56 -10.94 0.99
C GLY A 251 -18.54 -9.80 0.93
N GLY A 252 -18.50 -8.96 1.97
CA GLY A 252 -17.50 -7.90 2.10
C GLY A 252 -16.07 -8.42 2.16
N ALA A 253 -15.83 -9.45 2.98
CA ALA A 253 -14.53 -10.12 3.05
C ALA A 253 -14.16 -10.79 1.72
N GLY A 254 -15.12 -11.43 1.04
CA GLY A 254 -14.94 -12.02 -0.28
C GLY A 254 -14.52 -10.96 -1.33
N ALA A 255 -15.15 -9.78 -1.32
CA ALA A 255 -14.78 -8.69 -2.20
C ALA A 255 -13.36 -8.19 -1.94
N ALA A 256 -12.95 -8.04 -0.67
CA ALA A 256 -11.58 -7.69 -0.31
C ALA A 256 -10.58 -8.76 -0.76
N PHE A 257 -10.92 -10.04 -0.61
CA PHE A 257 -10.09 -11.14 -1.11
C PHE A 257 -9.93 -11.07 -2.63
N ALA A 258 -11.04 -10.97 -3.36
CA ALA A 258 -11.02 -10.86 -4.82
C ALA A 258 -10.20 -9.65 -5.28
N PHE A 259 -10.36 -8.49 -4.64
CA PHE A 259 -9.56 -7.29 -4.89
C PHE A 259 -8.06 -7.56 -4.75
N ASN A 260 -7.64 -8.22 -3.67
CA ASN A 260 -6.21 -8.52 -3.42
C ASN A 260 -5.64 -9.53 -4.42
N VAL A 261 -6.38 -10.59 -4.72
CA VAL A 261 -5.99 -11.57 -5.75
C VAL A 261 -5.86 -10.90 -7.11
N GLY A 262 -6.87 -10.10 -7.48
CA GLY A 262 -6.83 -9.30 -8.70
C GLY A 262 -5.62 -8.37 -8.74
N SER A 263 -5.29 -7.74 -7.60
CA SER A 263 -4.13 -6.85 -7.45
C SER A 263 -2.81 -7.56 -7.72
N VAL A 264 -2.62 -8.78 -7.18
CA VAL A 264 -1.40 -9.57 -7.44
C VAL A 264 -1.28 -9.88 -8.93
N ILE A 265 -2.35 -10.38 -9.53
CA ILE A 265 -2.36 -10.73 -10.97
C ILE A 265 -2.13 -9.48 -11.82
N GLY A 266 -2.80 -8.36 -11.49
CA GLY A 266 -2.69 -7.09 -12.20
C GLY A 266 -1.27 -6.51 -12.20
N CYS A 267 -0.58 -6.56 -11.05
CA CYS A 267 0.82 -6.12 -10.96
C CYS A 267 1.73 -6.87 -11.92
N TRP A 268 1.55 -8.20 -12.05
CA TRP A 268 2.35 -9.02 -12.94
C TRP A 268 1.98 -8.81 -14.41
N VAL A 269 0.69 -8.84 -14.74
CA VAL A 269 0.20 -8.75 -16.12
C VAL A 269 0.45 -7.36 -16.69
N ILE A 270 0.04 -6.29 -15.99
CA ILE A 270 0.23 -4.92 -16.46
C ILE A 270 1.72 -4.58 -16.51
N GLY A 271 2.52 -5.01 -15.52
CA GLY A 271 3.97 -4.86 -15.57
C GLY A 271 4.59 -5.50 -16.81
N MET A 272 4.24 -6.76 -17.14
CA MET A 272 4.70 -7.42 -18.37
C MET A 272 4.24 -6.69 -19.64
N LEU A 273 3.02 -6.14 -19.65
CA LEU A 273 2.52 -5.38 -20.79
C LEU A 273 3.29 -4.07 -20.97
N VAL A 274 3.63 -3.39 -19.88
CA VAL A 274 4.47 -2.19 -19.90
C VAL A 274 5.86 -2.49 -20.46
N ASP A 275 6.46 -3.61 -20.06
CA ASP A 275 7.78 -4.02 -20.55
C ASP A 275 7.76 -4.38 -22.05
N ARG A 276 6.66 -4.97 -22.55
CA ARG A 276 6.54 -5.43 -23.96
C ARG A 276 6.01 -4.36 -24.91
N LEU A 277 5.03 -3.57 -24.50
CA LEU A 277 4.31 -2.62 -25.35
C LEU A 277 4.70 -1.16 -25.08
N GLY A 278 5.60 -0.93 -24.11
CA GLY A 278 5.88 0.39 -23.58
C GLY A 278 4.79 0.87 -22.61
N PRO A 279 5.06 1.97 -21.87
CA PRO A 279 4.18 2.41 -20.78
C PRO A 279 2.85 3.03 -21.24
N ARG A 280 2.79 3.59 -22.45
CA ARG A 280 1.63 4.38 -22.91
C ARG A 280 0.34 3.57 -22.90
N LEU A 281 0.28 2.51 -23.71
CA LEU A 281 -0.96 1.77 -23.94
C LEU A 281 -1.48 1.08 -22.67
N PRO A 282 -0.67 0.32 -21.89
CA PRO A 282 -1.17 -0.34 -20.68
C PRO A 282 -1.67 0.63 -19.62
N ILE A 283 -0.98 1.77 -19.41
CA ILE A 283 -1.37 2.74 -18.42
C ILE A 283 -2.63 3.48 -18.85
N ILE A 284 -2.71 3.95 -20.11
CA ILE A 284 -3.89 4.66 -20.63
C ILE A 284 -5.13 3.74 -20.59
N ALA A 285 -4.98 2.44 -20.86
CA ALA A 285 -6.09 1.50 -20.85
C ALA A 285 -6.53 1.10 -19.42
N ALA A 286 -5.61 1.06 -18.46
CA ALA A 286 -5.90 0.61 -17.10
C ALA A 286 -6.88 1.54 -16.35
N TYR A 287 -6.78 2.85 -16.51
CA TYR A 287 -7.63 3.80 -15.79
C TYR A 287 -9.11 3.79 -16.26
N PRO A 288 -9.43 3.81 -17.55
CA PRO A 288 -10.83 3.61 -18.00
C PRO A 288 -11.39 2.25 -17.59
N ALA A 289 -10.58 1.18 -17.66
CA ALA A 289 -11.00 -0.14 -17.24
C ALA A 289 -11.28 -0.20 -15.71
N LEU A 290 -10.47 0.49 -14.90
CA LEU A 290 -10.74 0.69 -13.48
C LEU A 290 -12.04 1.48 -13.26
N ALA A 291 -12.24 2.57 -14.00
CA ALA A 291 -13.46 3.38 -13.90
C ALA A 291 -14.72 2.54 -14.23
N LEU A 292 -14.66 1.71 -15.27
CA LEU A 292 -15.73 0.77 -15.63
C LEU A 292 -15.96 -0.28 -14.53
N SER A 293 -14.89 -0.78 -13.91
CA SER A 293 -15.00 -1.72 -12.80
C SER A 293 -15.71 -1.09 -11.59
N LEU A 294 -15.39 0.17 -11.26
CA LEU A 294 -16.06 0.90 -10.17
C LEU A 294 -17.50 1.25 -10.50
N PHE A 295 -17.78 1.65 -11.74
CA PHE A 295 -19.15 1.91 -12.22
C PHE A 295 -20.01 0.63 -12.12
N GLY A 296 -19.48 -0.49 -12.62
CA GLY A 296 -20.14 -1.78 -12.49
C GLY A 296 -20.33 -2.21 -11.03
N LEU A 297 -19.33 -1.99 -10.17
CA LEU A 297 -19.41 -2.30 -8.73
C LEU A 297 -20.51 -1.47 -8.04
N ALA A 298 -20.72 -0.23 -8.46
CA ALA A 298 -21.81 0.60 -7.96
C ALA A 298 -23.18 -0.01 -8.25
N GLY A 299 -23.37 -0.58 -9.45
CA GLY A 299 -24.64 -1.18 -9.89
C GLY A 299 -24.81 -2.67 -9.55
N ALA A 300 -23.77 -3.36 -9.06
CA ALA A 300 -23.84 -4.79 -8.78
C ALA A 300 -24.50 -5.05 -7.42
N ASP A 301 -25.58 -5.88 -7.41
CA ASP A 301 -26.35 -6.21 -6.20
C ASP A 301 -26.27 -7.71 -5.82
N SER A 302 -25.50 -8.50 -6.56
CA SER A 302 -25.31 -9.92 -6.29
C SER A 302 -23.82 -10.25 -6.12
N LEU A 303 -23.54 -11.36 -5.39
CA LEU A 303 -22.19 -11.67 -4.92
C LEU A 303 -21.20 -11.86 -6.07
N LEU A 304 -21.54 -12.66 -7.09
CA LEU A 304 -20.58 -12.99 -8.16
C LEU A 304 -20.13 -11.77 -8.97
N PRO A 305 -21.01 -10.89 -9.48
CA PRO A 305 -20.60 -9.63 -10.12
C PRO A 305 -19.74 -8.75 -9.21
N VAL A 306 -20.09 -8.63 -7.91
CA VAL A 306 -19.31 -7.86 -6.94
C VAL A 306 -17.89 -8.41 -6.80
N LEU A 307 -17.71 -9.74 -6.68
CA LEU A 307 -16.41 -10.37 -6.58
C LEU A 307 -15.56 -10.15 -7.84
N VAL A 308 -16.16 -10.35 -9.02
CA VAL A 308 -15.48 -10.15 -10.32
C VAL A 308 -15.05 -8.70 -10.48
N LEU A 309 -15.95 -7.75 -10.24
CA LEU A 309 -15.66 -6.33 -10.40
C LEU A 309 -14.69 -5.78 -9.35
N ALA A 310 -14.76 -6.28 -8.11
CA ALA A 310 -13.74 -5.99 -7.08
C ALA A 310 -12.36 -6.53 -7.49
N GLY A 311 -12.30 -7.75 -8.03
CA GLY A 311 -11.08 -8.34 -8.57
C GLY A 311 -10.49 -7.53 -9.73
N LEU A 312 -11.34 -7.11 -10.69
CA LEU A 312 -10.92 -6.24 -11.79
C LEU A 312 -10.47 -4.86 -11.30
N ALA A 313 -11.16 -4.28 -10.32
CA ALA A 313 -10.73 -3.01 -9.73
C ALA A 313 -9.34 -3.14 -9.10
N GLY A 314 -9.08 -4.21 -8.34
CA GLY A 314 -7.74 -4.49 -7.80
C GLY A 314 -6.69 -4.69 -8.89
N PHE A 315 -7.03 -5.46 -9.93
CA PHE A 315 -6.16 -5.75 -11.07
C PHE A 315 -5.69 -4.45 -11.76
N PHE A 316 -6.61 -3.59 -12.15
CA PHE A 316 -6.26 -2.36 -12.86
C PHE A 316 -5.63 -1.31 -11.94
N LEU A 317 -6.12 -1.17 -10.71
CA LEU A 317 -5.64 -0.16 -9.76
C LEU A 317 -4.19 -0.41 -9.34
N LEU A 318 -3.88 -1.60 -8.80
CA LEU A 318 -2.53 -1.90 -8.38
C LEU A 318 -1.60 -2.17 -9.56
N GLY A 319 -2.10 -2.74 -10.64
CA GLY A 319 -1.30 -2.90 -11.86
C GLY A 319 -0.82 -1.55 -12.42
N ALA A 320 -1.71 -0.55 -12.50
CA ALA A 320 -1.33 0.81 -12.89
C ALA A 320 -0.37 1.44 -11.86
N GLN A 321 -0.71 1.36 -10.56
CA GLN A 321 0.08 1.95 -9.48
C GLN A 321 1.52 1.44 -9.46
N TYR A 322 1.72 0.13 -9.52
CA TYR A 322 3.08 -0.45 -9.50
C TYR A 322 3.86 -0.16 -10.79
N SER A 323 3.17 -0.06 -11.93
CA SER A 323 3.81 0.35 -13.19
C SER A 323 4.35 1.77 -13.14
N LEU A 324 3.68 2.68 -12.44
CA LEU A 324 4.15 4.07 -12.27
C LEU A 324 5.53 4.15 -11.56
N TYR A 325 5.84 3.22 -10.65
CA TYR A 325 7.18 3.18 -10.00
C TYR A 325 8.32 2.93 -11.02
N GLY A 326 8.04 2.15 -12.08
CA GLY A 326 8.99 1.90 -13.14
C GLY A 326 9.01 2.97 -14.22
N VAL A 327 7.87 3.61 -14.48
CA VAL A 327 7.68 4.56 -15.59
C VAL A 327 8.15 5.97 -15.23
N ILE A 328 7.85 6.46 -14.03
CA ILE A 328 8.25 7.82 -13.62
C ILE A 328 9.77 8.05 -13.75
N PRO A 329 10.65 7.12 -13.31
CA PRO A 329 12.10 7.31 -13.44
C PRO A 329 12.57 7.55 -14.87
N LEU A 330 11.85 7.11 -15.90
CA LEU A 330 12.23 7.24 -17.30
C LEU A 330 12.31 8.70 -17.75
N TYR A 331 11.57 9.59 -17.10
CA TYR A 331 11.51 11.02 -17.42
C TYR A 331 12.57 11.86 -16.68
N TYR A 332 13.43 11.22 -15.88
CA TYR A 332 14.42 11.92 -15.07
C TYR A 332 15.83 11.41 -15.32
N PRO A 333 16.86 12.29 -15.27
CA PRO A 333 18.25 11.89 -15.34
C PRO A 333 18.59 10.86 -14.25
N ALA A 334 19.50 9.95 -14.52
CA ALA A 334 19.84 8.82 -13.62
C ALA A 334 20.11 9.25 -12.17
N ARG A 335 20.76 10.40 -11.98
CA ARG A 335 21.05 10.97 -10.63
C ARG A 335 19.83 11.48 -9.86
N SER A 336 18.70 11.73 -10.54
CA SER A 336 17.47 12.29 -9.96
C SER A 336 16.32 11.29 -9.88
N ARG A 337 16.44 10.10 -10.48
CA ARG A 337 15.38 9.08 -10.56
C ARG A 337 14.82 8.69 -9.19
N GLY A 338 15.71 8.42 -8.24
CA GLY A 338 15.29 8.05 -6.88
C GLY A 338 14.53 9.17 -6.17
N LEU A 339 14.98 10.42 -6.34
CA LEU A 339 14.28 11.58 -5.78
C LEU A 339 12.89 11.78 -6.40
N ALA A 340 12.77 11.61 -7.72
CA ALA A 340 11.50 11.77 -8.43
C ALA A 340 10.46 10.73 -7.96
N VAL A 341 10.86 9.46 -7.85
CA VAL A 341 9.99 8.39 -7.32
C VAL A 341 9.62 8.67 -5.87
N GLY A 342 10.61 9.00 -5.03
CA GLY A 342 10.36 9.30 -3.62
C GLY A 342 9.41 10.47 -3.42
N ALA A 343 9.57 11.55 -4.18
CA ALA A 343 8.67 12.70 -4.14
C ALA A 343 7.24 12.35 -4.61
N SER A 344 7.11 11.50 -5.64
CA SER A 344 5.80 11.03 -6.12
C SER A 344 5.11 10.14 -5.08
N ILE A 345 5.85 9.27 -4.40
CA ILE A 345 5.33 8.46 -3.29
C ILE A 345 4.87 9.38 -2.15
N ALA A 346 5.67 10.38 -1.77
CA ALA A 346 5.32 11.32 -0.71
C ALA A 346 4.04 12.11 -1.02
N ALA A 347 3.91 12.62 -2.26
CA ALA A 347 2.69 13.26 -2.73
C ALA A 347 1.49 12.29 -2.70
N GLY A 348 1.71 11.04 -3.13
CA GLY A 348 0.70 9.99 -3.10
C GLY A 348 0.17 9.67 -1.70
N ARG A 349 1.01 9.82 -0.67
CA ARG A 349 0.59 9.58 0.72
C ARG A 349 -0.53 10.53 1.19
N LEU A 350 -0.59 11.74 0.67
CA LEU A 350 -1.72 12.65 0.94
C LEU A 350 -3.03 12.06 0.43
N GLY A 351 -3.00 11.42 -0.75
CA GLY A 351 -4.15 10.69 -1.27
C GLY A 351 -4.54 9.52 -0.37
N SER A 352 -3.57 8.77 0.17
CA SER A 352 -3.85 7.63 1.06
C SER A 352 -4.58 8.04 2.35
N ILE A 353 -4.32 9.24 2.86
CA ILE A 353 -5.04 9.81 4.01
C ILE A 353 -6.42 10.30 3.57
N GLY A 354 -6.49 11.00 2.42
CA GLY A 354 -7.73 11.59 1.90
C GLY A 354 -8.80 10.56 1.55
N GLY A 355 -8.42 9.41 1.00
CA GLY A 355 -9.36 8.38 0.55
C GLY A 355 -10.35 7.93 1.64
N PRO A 356 -9.88 7.39 2.77
CA PRO A 356 -10.76 6.99 3.86
C PRO A 356 -11.60 8.13 4.45
N LEU A 357 -11.04 9.35 4.53
CA LEU A 357 -11.75 10.54 5.03
C LEU A 357 -12.90 10.93 4.11
N ILE A 358 -12.66 10.96 2.79
CA ILE A 358 -13.68 11.31 1.79
C ILE A 358 -14.83 10.29 1.84
N ALA A 359 -14.53 8.99 1.86
CA ALA A 359 -15.57 7.98 1.95
C ALA A 359 -16.40 8.10 3.24
N GLY A 360 -15.73 8.30 4.39
CA GLY A 360 -16.42 8.52 5.66
C GLY A 360 -17.30 9.76 5.65
N HIS A 361 -16.86 10.84 5.01
CA HIS A 361 -17.63 12.07 4.85
C HIS A 361 -18.87 11.86 3.95
N LEU A 362 -18.70 11.25 2.78
CA LEU A 362 -19.79 10.96 1.85
C LEU A 362 -20.87 10.06 2.52
N LEU A 363 -20.44 9.00 3.19
CA LEU A 363 -21.34 8.12 3.94
C LEU A 363 -22.04 8.86 5.07
N GLY A 364 -21.34 9.77 5.75
CA GLY A 364 -21.93 10.64 6.80
C GLY A 364 -22.98 11.61 6.27
N GLN A 365 -22.89 11.99 5.00
CA GLN A 365 -23.90 12.79 4.29
C GLN A 365 -25.07 11.96 3.74
N GLY A 366 -25.10 10.65 4.01
CA GLY A 366 -26.17 9.76 3.55
C GLY A 366 -25.97 9.20 2.13
N TRP A 367 -24.78 9.35 1.53
CA TRP A 367 -24.49 8.68 0.28
C TRP A 367 -24.46 7.16 0.51
N GLY A 368 -25.17 6.42 -0.34
CA GLY A 368 -25.12 4.97 -0.27
C GLY A 368 -23.82 4.38 -0.84
N PRO A 369 -23.60 3.05 -0.67
CA PRO A 369 -22.42 2.35 -1.19
C PRO A 369 -22.15 2.62 -2.68
N ALA A 370 -23.22 2.62 -3.50
CA ALA A 370 -23.13 2.92 -4.92
C ALA A 370 -22.67 4.36 -5.18
N GLY A 371 -23.14 5.33 -4.40
CA GLY A 371 -22.75 6.74 -4.52
C GLY A 371 -21.27 6.94 -4.23
N VAL A 372 -20.73 6.29 -3.21
CA VAL A 372 -19.30 6.37 -2.87
C VAL A 372 -18.44 5.78 -4.01
N ALA A 373 -18.84 4.62 -4.57
CA ALA A 373 -18.13 4.03 -5.70
C ALA A 373 -18.18 4.93 -6.95
N MET A 374 -19.36 5.50 -7.25
CA MET A 374 -19.56 6.44 -8.37
C MET A 374 -18.74 7.73 -8.22
N ALA A 375 -18.61 8.27 -7.01
CA ALA A 375 -17.78 9.45 -6.75
C ALA A 375 -16.30 9.23 -7.09
N MET A 376 -15.83 7.98 -7.09
CA MET A 376 -14.44 7.65 -7.44
C MET A 376 -14.21 7.57 -8.95
N VAL A 377 -15.25 7.43 -9.76
CA VAL A 377 -15.13 7.34 -11.23
C VAL A 377 -14.45 8.60 -11.82
N PRO A 378 -14.91 9.84 -11.56
CA PRO A 378 -14.22 11.04 -12.06
C PRO A 378 -12.81 11.19 -11.49
N VAL A 379 -12.55 10.74 -10.27
CA VAL A 379 -11.22 10.76 -9.66
C VAL A 379 -10.25 9.87 -10.43
N VAL A 380 -10.68 8.63 -10.74
CA VAL A 380 -9.91 7.67 -11.54
C VAL A 380 -9.68 8.18 -12.97
N LEU A 381 -10.70 8.74 -13.61
CA LEU A 381 -10.55 9.29 -14.95
C LEU A 381 -9.61 10.49 -14.98
N SER A 382 -9.64 11.36 -13.97
CA SER A 382 -8.69 12.48 -13.83
C SER A 382 -7.26 11.99 -13.65
N ALA A 383 -7.04 10.94 -12.84
CA ALA A 383 -5.75 10.29 -12.72
C ALA A 383 -5.29 9.70 -14.06
N GLY A 384 -6.21 9.06 -14.79
CA GLY A 384 -5.96 8.49 -16.12
C GLY A 384 -5.57 9.55 -17.16
N VAL A 385 -6.26 10.68 -17.19
CA VAL A 385 -5.91 11.81 -18.07
C VAL A 385 -4.52 12.35 -17.74
N ALA A 386 -4.21 12.53 -16.44
CA ALA A 386 -2.89 12.98 -16.02
C ALA A 386 -1.78 12.00 -16.43
N ALA A 387 -2.02 10.69 -16.22
CA ALA A 387 -1.10 9.64 -16.62
C ALA A 387 -0.93 9.58 -18.16
N ALA A 388 -2.00 9.73 -18.92
CA ALA A 388 -1.95 9.79 -20.38
C ALA A 388 -1.14 10.99 -20.89
N VAL A 389 -1.40 12.17 -20.37
CA VAL A 389 -0.63 13.38 -20.73
C VAL A 389 0.84 13.22 -20.36
N MET A 390 1.15 12.66 -19.18
CA MET A 390 2.52 12.38 -18.75
C MET A 390 3.24 11.43 -19.71
N THR A 391 2.58 10.33 -20.11
CA THR A 391 3.18 9.32 -20.99
C THR A 391 3.27 9.73 -22.46
N ILE A 392 2.41 10.66 -22.91
CA ILE A 392 2.41 11.17 -24.30
C ILE A 392 3.41 12.33 -24.47
N ARG A 393 3.46 13.26 -23.50
CA ARG A 393 4.29 14.46 -23.56
C ARG A 393 5.67 14.30 -22.91
N GLY A 394 5.86 13.27 -22.08
CA GLY A 394 7.13 13.01 -21.43
C GLY A 394 8.19 12.59 -22.46
N HIS A 395 9.25 13.41 -22.58
CA HIS A 395 10.45 12.98 -23.29
C HIS A 395 11.28 12.09 -22.40
N HIS A 396 11.73 10.95 -22.91
CA HIS A 396 12.65 10.10 -22.14
C HIS A 396 13.98 10.84 -21.95
N ALA A 397 14.54 10.80 -20.74
CA ALA A 397 15.81 11.47 -20.41
C ALA A 397 17.04 10.85 -21.11
N GLY A 398 16.84 10.05 -22.13
CA GLY A 398 17.86 9.43 -22.98
C GLY A 398 17.79 9.89 -24.44
N ASP A 399 16.77 10.67 -24.81
CA ASP A 399 16.64 11.34 -26.10
C ASP A 399 17.11 12.79 -25.97
#